data_eb8022c9b42aa2268db76ce4b51e1365
#
_entry.id   eb8022c9b42aa2268db76ce4b51e1365
#
_cell.length_a   1.000
_cell.length_b   1.000
_cell.length_c   1.000
_cell.angle_alpha   90.00
_cell.angle_beta   90.00
_cell.angle_gamma   90.00
#
_symmetry.space_group_name_H-M   'P 1'
#
loop_
_entity.id
_entity.type
_entity.pdbx_description
1 polymer ?
#
loop_
_entity_poly.entity_id
_entity_poly.type
_entity_poly.pdbx_seq_one_letter_code
_entity_poly.pdbx_strand_id
1 'polypeptide(L)'
;AVYLQAVNTDFLQMKGESRFSRVLEISATRGRILERNGEAVAVSTPVSSIAAIQGAVEMSPERMKKLADTLGMDVRDIEKRLADTTHDFIFIKRQVSPEVAERVTQLGIPGVLARREYRRYYPGGEVMAHVIGFTGAEDKGLEGIELAFEDALAGKPGSRRVIKDNLGRIVEDVEAIRAAEDGRDLTLSIDGKIQNLAFGALKSAVEFHRAKAGAIVVLDVQTGEVLALANMPTYNPNNRGKTTLAQLRNRVMTDIFEPGSTLKPFTIALAMETGKVVPQTVIQTAPGKMTIANHTIS
;
A
#
# COMPACT_ATOMS: atom_id res chain seq x y z
N ALA A 1 -2.35 -7.63 58.39
CA ALA A 1 -1.24 -7.04 57.61
C ALA A 1 -0.14 -8.11 57.34
N VAL A 2 0.43 -8.78 58.36
CA VAL A 2 1.56 -9.74 58.21
C VAL A 2 1.21 -10.92 57.30
N TYR A 3 0.03 -11.51 57.38
CA TYR A 3 -0.42 -12.62 56.50
C TYR A 3 -0.47 -12.20 55.03
N LEU A 4 -0.91 -11.01 54.73
CA LEU A 4 -0.96 -10.46 53.37
C LEU A 4 0.42 -10.10 52.83
N GLN A 5 1.34 -9.69 53.71
CA GLN A 5 2.69 -9.25 53.30
C GLN A 5 3.75 -10.39 53.27
N ALA A 6 3.54 -11.48 54.00
CA ALA A 6 4.52 -12.56 54.12
C ALA A 6 4.06 -13.89 53.49
N VAL A 7 2.76 -14.17 53.43
CA VAL A 7 2.23 -15.47 52.95
C VAL A 7 1.55 -15.34 51.58
N ASN A 8 1.03 -14.14 51.24
CA ASN A 8 0.27 -13.93 50.00
C ASN A 8 0.90 -12.85 49.10
N THR A 9 2.19 -12.56 49.31
CA THR A 9 2.92 -11.55 48.53
C THR A 9 2.92 -11.87 47.03
N ASP A 10 3.21 -13.12 46.67
CA ASP A 10 3.26 -13.56 45.28
C ASP A 10 1.90 -13.48 44.57
N PHE A 11 0.81 -13.80 45.29
CA PHE A 11 -0.56 -13.68 44.74
C PHE A 11 -0.97 -12.21 44.55
N LEU A 12 -0.59 -11.34 45.48
CA LEU A 12 -0.89 -9.89 45.36
C LEU A 12 -0.01 -9.22 44.32
N GLN A 13 1.24 -9.63 44.18
CA GLN A 13 2.13 -9.21 43.08
C GLN A 13 1.60 -9.66 41.73
N MET A 14 1.25 -10.95 41.56
CA MET A 14 0.62 -11.46 40.33
C MET A 14 -0.69 -10.73 40.00
N LYS A 15 -1.53 -10.42 40.97
CA LYS A 15 -2.75 -9.63 40.75
C LYS A 15 -2.47 -8.17 40.44
N GLY A 16 -1.43 -7.59 41.02
CA GLY A 16 -0.95 -6.25 40.68
C GLY A 16 -0.39 -6.21 39.26
N GLU A 17 0.52 -7.13 38.93
CA GLU A 17 1.12 -7.26 37.60
C GLU A 17 0.06 -7.52 36.50
N SER A 18 -0.92 -8.38 36.76
CA SER A 18 -1.99 -8.67 35.80
C SER A 18 -2.90 -7.45 35.51
N ARG A 19 -3.02 -6.52 36.46
CA ARG A 19 -3.81 -5.30 36.28
C ARG A 19 -3.09 -4.22 35.46
N PHE A 20 -1.77 -4.13 35.57
CA PHE A 20 -0.94 -3.10 34.94
C PHE A 20 -0.12 -3.60 33.76
N SER A 21 0.04 -4.93 33.61
CA SER A 21 0.73 -5.54 32.49
C SER A 21 -0.11 -5.47 31.22
N ARG A 22 0.51 -4.99 30.14
CA ARG A 22 -0.08 -4.97 28.78
C ARG A 22 0.92 -5.50 27.78
N VAL A 23 0.40 -6.24 26.81
CA VAL A 23 1.19 -6.63 25.64
C VAL A 23 1.04 -5.53 24.60
N LEU A 24 2.17 -4.92 24.24
CA LEU A 24 2.23 -3.95 23.16
C LEU A 24 2.75 -4.63 21.91
N GLU A 25 2.07 -4.40 20.80
CA GLU A 25 2.52 -4.79 19.48
C GLU A 25 3.60 -3.82 18.98
N ILE A 26 4.69 -4.36 18.46
CA ILE A 26 5.77 -3.62 17.80
C ILE A 26 5.55 -3.79 16.31
N SER A 27 5.22 -2.71 15.62
CA SER A 27 5.00 -2.75 14.17
C SER A 27 6.29 -3.16 13.44
N ALA A 28 6.19 -4.11 12.52
CA ALA A 28 7.23 -4.40 11.55
C ALA A 28 7.21 -3.34 10.44
N THR A 29 8.35 -3.10 9.81
CA THR A 29 8.45 -2.25 8.63
C THR A 29 8.13 -3.09 7.40
N ARG A 30 7.24 -2.59 6.53
CA ARG A 30 6.94 -3.24 5.25
C ARG A 30 8.14 -3.16 4.32
N GLY A 31 8.54 -4.26 3.66
CA GLY A 31 9.66 -4.36 2.73
C GLY A 31 9.53 -3.36 1.56
N ARG A 32 10.65 -2.91 1.04
CA ARG A 32 10.69 -2.02 -0.12
C ARG A 32 10.35 -2.80 -1.40
N ILE A 33 9.77 -2.10 -2.38
CA ILE A 33 9.68 -2.61 -3.75
C ILE A 33 10.67 -1.79 -4.58
N LEU A 34 11.56 -2.49 -5.28
CA LEU A 34 12.61 -1.92 -6.09
C LEU A 34 12.34 -2.26 -7.56
N GLU A 35 12.65 -1.34 -8.47
CA GLU A 35 12.74 -1.68 -9.89
C GLU A 35 14.06 -2.43 -10.15
N ARG A 36 14.27 -2.94 -11.37
CA ARG A 36 15.38 -3.85 -11.69
C ARG A 36 16.79 -3.30 -11.42
N ASN A 37 16.98 -1.97 -11.45
CA ASN A 37 18.26 -1.32 -11.20
C ASN A 37 18.43 -0.89 -9.74
N GLY A 38 17.49 -1.24 -8.86
CA GLY A 38 17.58 -1.02 -7.42
C GLY A 38 16.96 0.30 -6.94
N GLU A 39 16.34 1.11 -7.81
CA GLU A 39 15.61 2.29 -7.38
C GLU A 39 14.29 1.91 -6.69
N ALA A 40 14.01 2.55 -5.58
CA ALA A 40 12.82 2.24 -4.79
C ALA A 40 11.56 2.83 -5.45
N VAL A 41 10.57 1.99 -5.71
CA VAL A 41 9.26 2.36 -6.26
C VAL A 41 8.14 2.29 -5.23
N ALA A 42 8.38 1.64 -4.08
CA ALA A 42 7.54 1.72 -2.89
C ALA A 42 8.41 1.64 -1.63
N VAL A 43 8.19 2.56 -0.70
CA VAL A 43 8.92 2.66 0.58
C VAL A 43 7.95 2.94 1.73
N SER A 44 8.29 2.48 2.93
CA SER A 44 7.56 2.82 4.15
C SER A 44 8.27 3.96 4.87
N THR A 45 7.61 5.09 5.03
CA THR A 45 8.12 6.25 5.75
C THR A 45 7.55 6.29 7.15
N PRO A 46 8.36 6.58 8.18
CA PRO A 46 7.86 6.70 9.55
C PRO A 46 6.92 7.90 9.65
N VAL A 47 5.77 7.68 10.27
CA VAL A 47 4.78 8.69 10.61
C VAL A 47 4.31 8.44 12.04
N SER A 48 3.53 9.36 12.59
CA SER A 48 2.91 9.17 13.89
C SER A 48 1.40 9.30 13.79
N SER A 49 0.68 8.58 14.63
CA SER A 49 -0.76 8.73 14.80
C SER A 49 -1.03 9.22 16.21
N ILE A 50 -1.83 10.27 16.32
CA ILE A 50 -2.26 10.81 17.60
C ILE A 50 -3.51 10.09 18.05
N ALA A 51 -3.44 9.53 19.23
CA ALA A 51 -4.52 8.75 19.80
C ALA A 51 -4.83 9.17 21.24
N ALA A 52 -6.01 8.83 21.69
CA ALA A 52 -6.50 9.07 23.04
C ALA A 52 -6.84 7.74 23.72
N ILE A 53 -6.51 7.60 24.99
CA ILE A 53 -6.95 6.49 25.84
C ILE A 53 -8.22 6.95 26.54
N GLN A 54 -9.34 6.29 26.28
CA GLN A 54 -10.63 6.56 26.91
C GLN A 54 -10.50 6.45 28.44
N GLY A 55 -11.16 7.38 29.14
CA GLY A 55 -11.12 7.42 30.61
C GLY A 55 -9.83 8.00 31.23
N ALA A 56 -8.76 8.18 30.44
CA ALA A 56 -7.51 8.81 30.88
C ALA A 56 -7.31 10.23 30.30
N VAL A 57 -8.19 10.66 29.40
CA VAL A 57 -8.09 11.98 28.75
C VAL A 57 -8.63 13.05 29.69
N GLU A 58 -7.73 13.94 30.12
CA GLU A 58 -8.10 15.16 30.84
C GLU A 58 -8.06 16.36 29.89
N MET A 59 -9.21 16.73 29.32
CA MET A 59 -9.32 17.74 28.30
C MET A 59 -10.05 18.98 28.82
N SER A 60 -9.29 20.05 29.07
CA SER A 60 -9.88 21.39 29.26
C SER A 60 -10.14 22.07 27.93
N PRO A 61 -11.05 23.06 27.84
CA PRO A 61 -11.31 23.84 26.63
C PRO A 61 -10.04 24.45 26.01
N GLU A 62 -9.10 24.90 26.87
CA GLU A 62 -7.82 25.47 26.44
C GLU A 62 -6.90 24.40 25.80
N ARG A 63 -6.79 23.21 26.43
CA ARG A 63 -6.03 22.07 25.89
C ARG A 63 -6.63 21.57 24.59
N MET A 64 -7.96 21.50 24.51
CA MET A 64 -8.68 21.11 23.29
C MET A 64 -8.34 22.05 22.14
N LYS A 65 -8.38 23.37 22.37
CA LYS A 65 -8.04 24.35 21.34
C LYS A 65 -6.59 24.22 20.88
N LYS A 66 -5.63 24.11 21.82
CA LYS A 66 -4.20 23.91 21.49
C LYS A 66 -3.97 22.62 20.67
N LEU A 67 -4.66 21.53 21.02
CA LEU A 67 -4.59 20.27 20.26
C LEU A 67 -5.17 20.43 18.85
N ALA A 68 -6.33 21.06 18.73
CA ALA A 68 -6.99 21.34 17.46
C ALA A 68 -6.11 22.20 16.54
N ASP A 69 -5.55 23.29 17.06
CA ASP A 69 -4.65 24.19 16.33
C ASP A 69 -3.39 23.43 15.87
N THR A 70 -2.78 22.61 16.75
CA THR A 70 -1.57 21.83 16.43
C THR A 70 -1.83 20.77 15.37
N LEU A 71 -3.01 20.15 15.40
CA LEU A 71 -3.41 19.12 14.45
C LEU A 71 -4.03 19.70 13.17
N GLY A 72 -4.37 21.00 13.12
CA GLY A 72 -5.09 21.60 12.03
C GLY A 72 -6.48 20.94 11.83
N MET A 73 -7.21 20.74 12.92
CA MET A 73 -8.55 20.12 12.95
C MET A 73 -9.55 21.06 13.62
N ASP A 74 -10.82 20.90 13.29
CA ASP A 74 -11.90 21.57 14.04
C ASP A 74 -12.06 20.91 15.42
N VAL A 75 -12.29 21.73 16.45
CA VAL A 75 -12.53 21.28 17.82
C VAL A 75 -13.67 20.27 17.88
N ARG A 76 -14.77 20.52 17.13
CA ARG A 76 -15.95 19.67 17.09
C ARG A 76 -15.64 18.27 16.53
N ASP A 77 -14.71 18.18 15.58
CA ASP A 77 -14.30 16.89 15.00
C ASP A 77 -13.52 16.05 16.02
N ILE A 78 -12.69 16.71 16.84
CA ILE A 78 -11.97 16.04 17.93
C ILE A 78 -12.95 15.58 19.01
N GLU A 79 -13.87 16.46 19.43
CA GLU A 79 -14.91 16.14 20.42
C GLU A 79 -15.76 14.95 19.98
N LYS A 80 -16.21 14.96 18.72
CA LYS A 80 -16.98 13.85 18.13
C LYS A 80 -16.24 12.52 18.17
N ARG A 81 -14.93 12.52 17.91
CA ARG A 81 -14.10 11.30 17.98
C ARG A 81 -13.92 10.84 19.41
N LEU A 82 -13.67 11.76 20.36
CA LEU A 82 -13.51 11.44 21.76
C LEU A 82 -14.82 10.98 22.44
N ALA A 83 -15.97 11.34 21.88
CA ALA A 83 -17.28 10.89 22.34
C ALA A 83 -17.61 9.42 21.99
N ASP A 84 -16.83 8.79 21.12
CA ASP A 84 -16.97 7.37 20.81
C ASP A 84 -16.45 6.53 21.98
N THR A 85 -17.35 5.97 22.78
CA THR A 85 -17.04 5.15 23.96
C THR A 85 -16.94 3.66 23.66
N THR A 86 -17.01 3.25 22.41
CA THR A 86 -17.01 1.84 22.03
C THR A 86 -15.62 1.19 22.09
N HIS A 87 -14.55 2.02 22.11
CA HIS A 87 -13.17 1.57 22.08
C HIS A 87 -12.34 2.24 23.18
N ASP A 88 -11.53 1.48 23.89
CA ASP A 88 -10.59 2.00 24.90
C ASP A 88 -9.51 2.90 24.32
N PHE A 89 -9.30 2.83 22.99
CA PHE A 89 -8.25 3.53 22.25
C PHE A 89 -8.80 4.14 20.97
N ILE A 90 -8.71 5.46 20.84
CA ILE A 90 -9.30 6.22 19.73
C ILE A 90 -8.23 7.01 19.01
N PHE A 91 -8.17 6.88 17.69
CA PHE A 91 -7.32 7.74 16.86
C PHE A 91 -7.97 9.12 16.66
N ILE A 92 -7.30 10.16 17.17
CA ILE A 92 -7.69 11.56 16.93
C ILE A 92 -7.29 11.98 15.51
N LYS A 93 -6.03 11.75 15.13
CA LYS A 93 -5.54 11.99 13.77
C LYS A 93 -4.45 10.99 13.42
N ARG A 94 -4.60 10.30 12.30
CA ARG A 94 -3.61 9.33 11.83
C ARG A 94 -2.62 9.97 10.85
N GLN A 95 -1.44 9.37 10.75
CA GLN A 95 -0.42 9.68 9.76
C GLN A 95 0.01 11.15 9.73
N VAL A 96 0.21 11.74 10.91
CA VAL A 96 0.83 13.06 11.05
C VAL A 96 2.35 12.97 10.93
N SER A 97 3.00 14.08 10.56
CA SER A 97 4.46 14.11 10.52
C SER A 97 5.06 13.98 11.93
N PRO A 98 6.30 13.47 12.06
CA PRO A 98 6.96 13.35 13.35
C PRO A 98 7.02 14.68 14.13
N GLU A 99 7.24 15.81 13.44
CA GLU A 99 7.30 17.14 14.05
C GLU A 99 5.94 17.56 14.65
N VAL A 100 4.83 17.21 13.99
CA VAL A 100 3.48 17.48 14.53
C VAL A 100 3.23 16.60 15.75
N ALA A 101 3.64 15.34 15.71
CA ALA A 101 3.49 14.41 16.82
C ALA A 101 4.30 14.87 18.04
N GLU A 102 5.52 15.35 17.84
CA GLU A 102 6.35 15.88 18.89
C GLU A 102 5.71 17.13 19.55
N ARG A 103 5.20 18.06 18.74
CA ARG A 103 4.46 19.24 19.26
C ARG A 103 3.24 18.83 20.09
N VAL A 104 2.49 17.82 19.65
CA VAL A 104 1.35 17.30 20.42
C VAL A 104 1.82 16.69 21.74
N THR A 105 2.92 15.94 21.74
CA THR A 105 3.48 15.34 22.97
C THR A 105 3.94 16.41 23.95
N GLN A 106 4.52 17.51 23.45
CA GLN A 106 4.93 18.65 24.28
C GLN A 106 3.77 19.39 24.95
N LEU A 107 2.53 19.25 24.43
CA LEU A 107 1.34 19.81 25.10
C LEU A 107 1.05 19.12 26.45
N GLY A 108 1.60 17.94 26.69
CA GLY A 108 1.48 17.21 27.95
C GLY A 108 0.04 16.91 28.36
N ILE A 109 -0.84 16.61 27.38
CA ILE A 109 -2.26 16.30 27.64
C ILE A 109 -2.37 14.87 28.16
N PRO A 110 -2.83 14.65 29.41
CA PRO A 110 -3.02 13.29 29.95
C PRO A 110 -3.95 12.47 29.05
N GLY A 111 -3.58 11.21 28.83
CA GLY A 111 -4.36 10.30 27.99
C GLY A 111 -4.22 10.50 26.48
N VAL A 112 -3.52 11.54 25.99
CA VAL A 112 -3.19 11.73 24.58
C VAL A 112 -1.75 11.26 24.34
N LEU A 113 -1.57 10.41 23.33
CA LEU A 113 -0.26 9.83 23.01
C LEU A 113 -0.01 9.83 21.50
N ALA A 114 1.27 9.86 21.12
CA ALA A 114 1.72 9.64 19.77
C ALA A 114 2.15 8.17 19.61
N ARG A 115 1.55 7.47 18.66
CA ARG A 115 1.91 6.10 18.28
C ARG A 115 2.68 6.13 16.97
N ARG A 116 3.86 5.53 16.94
CA ARG A 116 4.63 5.37 15.71
C ARG A 116 3.91 4.41 14.78
N GLU A 117 3.74 4.83 13.52
CA GLU A 117 3.20 4.05 12.42
C GLU A 117 4.08 4.24 11.19
N TYR A 118 3.78 3.51 10.13
CA TYR A 118 4.41 3.69 8.83
C TYR A 118 3.35 4.09 7.81
N ARG A 119 3.76 4.91 6.87
CA ARG A 119 2.96 5.28 5.71
C ARG A 119 3.68 4.83 4.45
N ARG A 120 2.98 4.08 3.62
CA ARG A 120 3.48 3.67 2.33
C ARG A 120 3.56 4.87 1.39
N TYR A 121 4.69 5.03 0.74
CA TYR A 121 4.95 6.10 -0.24
C TYR A 121 5.46 5.49 -1.54
N TYR A 122 4.98 6.00 -2.66
CA TYR A 122 5.23 5.51 -4.01
C TYR A 122 5.93 6.61 -4.83
N PRO A 123 7.27 6.62 -4.90
CA PRO A 123 8.03 7.65 -5.63
C PRO A 123 7.64 7.78 -7.10
N GLY A 124 7.34 6.66 -7.77
CA GLY A 124 6.92 6.62 -9.17
C GLY A 124 5.51 7.17 -9.44
N GLY A 125 4.72 7.49 -8.40
CA GLY A 125 3.40 8.08 -8.53
C GLY A 125 2.51 7.34 -9.55
N GLU A 126 1.89 8.10 -10.47
CA GLU A 126 0.98 7.56 -11.48
C GLU A 126 1.65 6.64 -12.50
N VAL A 127 2.95 6.77 -12.72
CA VAL A 127 3.72 5.99 -13.70
C VAL A 127 3.77 4.51 -13.35
N MET A 128 3.89 4.21 -12.04
CA MET A 128 4.01 2.84 -11.52
C MET A 128 2.71 2.30 -10.91
N ALA A 129 1.64 3.11 -10.88
CA ALA A 129 0.43 2.83 -10.10
C ALA A 129 -0.17 1.45 -10.33
N HIS A 130 -0.34 1.04 -11.59
CA HIS A 130 -0.98 -0.25 -11.93
C HIS A 130 -0.06 -1.45 -11.75
N VAL A 131 1.26 -1.25 -11.75
CA VAL A 131 2.22 -2.32 -11.44
C VAL A 131 2.26 -2.55 -9.94
N ILE A 132 2.56 -1.48 -9.21
CA ILE A 132 2.79 -1.57 -7.76
C ILE A 132 1.48 -1.77 -7.00
N GLY A 133 0.42 -1.12 -7.43
CA GLY A 133 -0.82 -1.05 -6.66
C GLY A 133 -0.70 -0.09 -5.48
N PHE A 134 -1.33 -0.43 -4.36
CA PHE A 134 -1.34 0.38 -3.15
C PHE A 134 -1.74 -0.42 -1.91
N THR A 135 -1.41 0.14 -0.75
CA THR A 135 -1.86 -0.37 0.55
C THR A 135 -3.07 0.40 1.08
N GLY A 136 -3.81 -0.25 1.98
CA GLY A 136 -4.87 0.35 2.77
C GLY A 136 -4.36 1.13 3.98
N ALA A 137 -5.30 1.57 4.83
CA ALA A 137 -4.99 2.31 6.05
C ALA A 137 -4.21 1.50 7.11
N GLU A 138 -4.31 0.18 7.05
CA GLU A 138 -3.63 -0.76 7.95
C GLU A 138 -2.33 -1.32 7.35
N ASP A 139 -1.80 -0.66 6.31
CA ASP A 139 -0.61 -1.07 5.56
C ASP A 139 -0.72 -2.45 4.88
N LYS A 140 -1.93 -2.95 4.66
CA LYS A 140 -2.21 -4.16 3.87
C LYS A 140 -2.30 -3.84 2.39
N GLY A 141 -1.70 -4.66 1.55
CA GLY A 141 -1.80 -4.58 0.10
C GLY A 141 -3.24 -4.79 -0.38
N LEU A 142 -3.72 -3.91 -1.26
CA LEU A 142 -5.09 -3.98 -1.80
C LEU A 142 -5.11 -4.22 -3.31
N GLU A 143 -4.05 -3.87 -4.02
CA GLU A 143 -3.93 -4.00 -5.47
C GLU A 143 -2.47 -4.25 -5.88
N GLY A 144 -2.29 -4.78 -7.10
CA GLY A 144 -0.99 -4.92 -7.76
C GLY A 144 0.01 -5.80 -7.00
N ILE A 145 1.29 -5.46 -7.10
CA ILE A 145 2.39 -6.17 -6.42
C ILE A 145 2.24 -6.09 -4.89
N GLU A 146 1.73 -4.97 -4.36
CA GLU A 146 1.47 -4.84 -2.92
C GLU A 146 0.53 -5.94 -2.40
N LEU A 147 -0.52 -6.28 -3.16
CA LEU A 147 -1.45 -7.36 -2.80
C LEU A 147 -0.85 -8.75 -3.09
N ALA A 148 -0.28 -8.92 -4.29
CA ALA A 148 0.20 -10.22 -4.74
C ALA A 148 1.35 -10.78 -3.87
N PHE A 149 2.15 -9.91 -3.28
CA PHE A 149 3.30 -10.26 -2.44
C PHE A 149 3.13 -9.81 -0.98
N GLU A 150 1.88 -9.70 -0.50
CA GLU A 150 1.56 -9.29 0.86
C GLU A 150 2.37 -10.04 1.91
N ASP A 151 2.39 -11.38 1.84
CA ASP A 151 3.07 -12.24 2.83
C ASP A 151 4.59 -12.01 2.91
N ALA A 152 5.20 -11.58 1.80
CA ALA A 152 6.63 -11.27 1.76
C ALA A 152 6.91 -9.85 2.25
N LEU A 153 6.05 -8.91 1.87
CA LEU A 153 6.23 -7.48 2.11
C LEU A 153 5.83 -7.03 3.52
N ALA A 154 4.77 -7.59 4.09
CA ALA A 154 4.17 -7.09 5.34
C ALA A 154 5.08 -7.26 6.57
N GLY A 155 5.97 -8.26 6.58
CA GLY A 155 6.72 -8.64 7.78
C GLY A 155 5.82 -9.26 8.85
N LYS A 156 6.39 -9.45 10.05
CA LYS A 156 5.67 -9.99 11.20
C LYS A 156 5.81 -9.06 12.40
N PRO A 157 4.73 -8.54 12.95
CA PRO A 157 4.82 -7.66 14.10
C PRO A 157 5.39 -8.40 15.31
N GLY A 158 6.20 -7.69 16.09
CA GLY A 158 6.70 -8.14 17.38
C GLY A 158 5.72 -7.86 18.49
N SER A 159 6.04 -8.31 19.68
CA SER A 159 5.29 -8.00 20.90
C SER A 159 6.19 -7.90 22.11
N ARG A 160 5.89 -6.97 22.99
CA ARG A 160 6.56 -6.81 24.30
C ARG A 160 5.56 -6.63 25.42
N ARG A 161 5.92 -7.11 26.58
CA ARG A 161 5.14 -6.90 27.81
C ARG A 161 5.66 -5.66 28.52
N VAL A 162 4.78 -4.75 28.84
CA VAL A 162 5.08 -3.52 29.57
C VAL A 162 4.17 -3.37 30.77
N ILE A 163 4.65 -2.71 31.82
CA ILE A 163 3.83 -2.23 32.94
C ILE A 163 3.49 -0.78 32.65
N LYS A 164 2.19 -0.48 32.66
CA LYS A 164 1.67 0.89 32.53
C LYS A 164 1.12 1.39 33.85
N ASP A 165 1.33 2.68 34.12
CA ASP A 165 0.68 3.34 35.25
C ASP A 165 -0.83 3.58 34.96
N ASN A 166 -1.54 4.13 35.95
CA ASN A 166 -2.95 4.48 35.80
C ASN A 166 -3.22 5.60 34.78
N LEU A 167 -2.18 6.28 34.31
CA LEU A 167 -2.23 7.29 33.25
C LEU A 167 -1.83 6.72 31.88
N GLY A 168 -1.60 5.40 31.80
CA GLY A 168 -1.24 4.71 30.55
C GLY A 168 0.23 4.87 30.13
N ARG A 169 1.09 5.50 30.96
CA ARG A 169 2.52 5.67 30.67
C ARG A 169 3.25 4.36 30.98
N ILE A 170 4.21 4.00 30.12
CA ILE A 170 5.08 2.84 30.35
C ILE A 170 6.01 3.19 31.51
N VAL A 171 5.90 2.45 32.60
CA VAL A 171 6.74 2.58 33.80
C VAL A 171 7.91 1.62 33.73
N GLU A 172 7.68 0.41 33.17
CA GLU A 172 8.68 -0.62 33.08
C GLU A 172 8.49 -1.45 31.80
N ASP A 173 9.59 -1.81 31.16
CA ASP A 173 9.66 -2.72 30.02
C ASP A 173 10.08 -4.10 30.55
N VAL A 174 9.11 -5.00 30.71
CA VAL A 174 9.31 -6.24 31.47
C VAL A 174 10.01 -7.29 30.63
N GLU A 175 9.53 -7.52 29.39
CA GLU A 175 10.01 -8.62 28.56
C GLU A 175 9.67 -8.40 27.09
N ALA A 176 10.63 -8.67 26.19
CA ALA A 176 10.38 -8.84 24.78
C ALA A 176 9.83 -10.24 24.53
N ILE A 177 8.54 -10.36 24.22
CA ILE A 177 7.88 -11.66 23.97
C ILE A 177 8.28 -12.19 22.58
N ARG A 178 8.29 -11.31 21.58
CA ARG A 178 8.68 -11.62 20.21
C ARG A 178 9.28 -10.38 19.53
N ALA A 179 10.44 -10.54 18.91
CA ALA A 179 11.00 -9.48 18.07
C ALA A 179 10.14 -9.25 16.82
N ALA A 180 10.08 -8.02 16.33
CA ALA A 180 9.49 -7.72 15.03
C ALA A 180 10.44 -8.25 13.93
N GLU A 181 9.87 -8.87 12.91
CA GLU A 181 10.56 -9.28 11.69
C GLU A 181 10.10 -8.36 10.56
N ASP A 182 10.98 -7.50 10.05
CA ASP A 182 10.66 -6.62 8.94
C ASP A 182 10.34 -7.43 7.66
N GLY A 183 9.51 -6.86 6.81
CA GLY A 183 9.18 -7.43 5.51
C GLY A 183 10.40 -7.48 4.59
N ARG A 184 10.40 -8.44 3.66
CA ARG A 184 11.48 -8.62 2.71
C ARG A 184 11.32 -7.65 1.54
N ASP A 185 12.45 -7.08 1.10
CA ASP A 185 12.49 -6.29 -0.12
C ASP A 185 12.21 -7.16 -1.34
N LEU A 186 11.52 -6.60 -2.32
CA LEU A 186 11.17 -7.24 -3.57
C LEU A 186 11.76 -6.45 -4.74
N THR A 187 12.54 -7.10 -5.60
CA THR A 187 13.04 -6.51 -6.84
C THR A 187 12.20 -7.01 -8.03
N LEU A 188 11.68 -6.07 -8.82
CA LEU A 188 10.88 -6.34 -10.00
C LEU A 188 11.74 -6.41 -11.26
N SER A 189 11.20 -7.02 -12.31
CA SER A 189 11.77 -6.97 -13.66
C SER A 189 11.55 -5.62 -14.36
N ILE A 190 10.67 -4.77 -13.85
CA ILE A 190 10.35 -3.46 -14.41
C ILE A 190 11.62 -2.60 -14.47
N ASP A 191 11.87 -2.00 -15.64
CA ASP A 191 12.90 -0.99 -15.84
C ASP A 191 12.28 0.39 -15.73
N GLY A 192 12.73 1.19 -14.75
CA GLY A 192 12.16 2.51 -14.46
C GLY A 192 12.21 3.48 -15.64
N LYS A 193 13.27 3.42 -16.47
CA LYS A 193 13.42 4.29 -17.65
C LYS A 193 12.46 3.87 -18.76
N ILE A 194 12.38 2.56 -19.05
CA ILE A 194 11.46 2.02 -20.07
C ILE A 194 10.02 2.26 -19.64
N GLN A 195 9.69 2.07 -18.36
CA GLN A 195 8.37 2.35 -17.79
C GLN A 195 7.96 3.82 -17.96
N ASN A 196 8.85 4.76 -17.64
CA ASN A 196 8.59 6.19 -17.82
C ASN A 196 8.37 6.55 -19.30
N LEU A 197 9.19 6.01 -20.18
CA LEU A 197 9.05 6.22 -21.63
C LEU A 197 7.73 5.67 -22.16
N ALA A 198 7.40 4.43 -21.82
CA ALA A 198 6.16 3.77 -22.23
C ALA A 198 4.93 4.52 -21.72
N PHE A 199 4.95 4.93 -20.44
CA PHE A 199 3.87 5.70 -19.84
C PHE A 199 3.68 7.06 -20.52
N GLY A 200 4.76 7.82 -20.76
CA GLY A 200 4.71 9.11 -21.44
C GLY A 200 4.18 9.00 -22.87
N ALA A 201 4.66 8.01 -23.63
CA ALA A 201 4.18 7.74 -24.98
C ALA A 201 2.69 7.35 -24.99
N LEU A 202 2.25 6.47 -24.09
CA LEU A 202 0.86 6.08 -23.97
C LEU A 202 -0.04 7.26 -23.63
N LYS A 203 0.35 8.08 -22.65
CA LYS A 203 -0.41 9.28 -22.25
C LYS A 203 -0.60 10.22 -23.41
N SER A 204 0.48 10.56 -24.12
CA SER A 204 0.44 11.42 -25.29
C SER A 204 -0.45 10.86 -26.41
N ALA A 205 -0.37 9.54 -26.68
CA ALA A 205 -1.19 8.89 -27.70
C ALA A 205 -2.70 8.92 -27.33
N VAL A 206 -3.03 8.59 -26.09
CA VAL A 206 -4.43 8.62 -25.61
C VAL A 206 -5.02 10.03 -25.68
N GLU A 207 -4.24 11.05 -25.29
CA GLU A 207 -4.66 12.46 -25.36
C GLU A 207 -4.82 12.92 -26.82
N PHE A 208 -3.82 12.66 -27.66
CA PHE A 208 -3.83 13.05 -29.08
C PHE A 208 -5.01 12.46 -29.85
N HIS A 209 -5.25 11.16 -29.67
CA HIS A 209 -6.32 10.43 -30.35
C HIS A 209 -7.67 10.55 -29.62
N ARG A 210 -7.73 11.23 -28.47
CA ARG A 210 -8.92 11.29 -27.60
C ARG A 210 -9.49 9.91 -27.30
N ALA A 211 -8.59 8.94 -27.10
CA ALA A 211 -8.99 7.58 -26.79
C ALA A 211 -9.55 7.47 -25.37
N LYS A 212 -10.53 6.60 -25.16
CA LYS A 212 -11.13 6.37 -23.83
C LYS A 212 -10.17 5.65 -22.88
N ALA A 213 -9.30 4.81 -23.42
CA ALA A 213 -8.33 4.03 -22.69
C ALA A 213 -7.18 3.61 -23.61
N GLY A 214 -6.08 3.18 -23.00
CA GLY A 214 -4.95 2.58 -23.71
C GLY A 214 -4.09 1.79 -22.74
N ALA A 215 -3.29 0.88 -23.29
CA ALA A 215 -2.37 0.04 -22.52
C ALA A 215 -1.11 -0.25 -23.33
N ILE A 216 0.03 -0.38 -22.64
CA ILE A 216 1.31 -0.80 -23.20
C ILE A 216 1.93 -1.85 -22.29
N VAL A 217 2.46 -2.92 -22.90
CA VAL A 217 3.36 -3.87 -22.25
C VAL A 217 4.64 -3.93 -23.07
N VAL A 218 5.78 -3.88 -22.40
CA VAL A 218 7.10 -4.11 -23.00
C VAL A 218 7.70 -5.36 -22.37
N LEU A 219 8.05 -6.33 -23.21
CA LEU A 219 8.62 -7.60 -22.79
C LEU A 219 10.04 -7.77 -23.33
N ASP A 220 10.90 -8.37 -22.53
CA ASP A 220 12.14 -8.93 -23.01
C ASP A 220 11.83 -10.22 -23.79
N VAL A 221 12.20 -10.28 -25.06
CA VAL A 221 11.84 -11.43 -25.92
C VAL A 221 12.62 -12.70 -25.61
N GLN A 222 13.75 -12.60 -24.90
CA GLN A 222 14.59 -13.72 -24.54
C GLN A 222 14.16 -14.35 -23.21
N THR A 223 13.83 -13.51 -22.23
CA THR A 223 13.53 -13.95 -20.86
C THR A 223 12.03 -14.00 -20.56
N GLY A 224 11.21 -13.25 -21.33
CA GLY A 224 9.79 -13.05 -21.03
C GLY A 224 9.52 -12.06 -19.89
N GLU A 225 10.54 -11.43 -19.35
CA GLU A 225 10.38 -10.44 -18.28
C GLU A 225 9.60 -9.21 -18.74
N VAL A 226 8.69 -8.75 -17.89
CA VAL A 226 7.96 -7.49 -18.12
C VAL A 226 8.85 -6.32 -17.76
N LEU A 227 9.30 -5.56 -18.75
CA LEU A 227 10.15 -4.37 -18.57
C LEU A 227 9.33 -3.10 -18.30
N ALA A 228 8.12 -3.04 -18.87
CA ALA A 228 7.15 -1.96 -18.59
C ALA A 228 5.72 -2.44 -18.75
N LEU A 229 4.82 -1.85 -17.96
CA LEU A 229 3.39 -2.06 -18.01
C LEU A 229 2.69 -0.74 -17.66
N ALA A 230 2.03 -0.13 -18.65
CA ALA A 230 1.36 1.14 -18.49
C ALA A 230 -0.11 1.06 -18.89
N ASN A 231 -0.96 1.79 -18.18
CA ASN A 231 -2.40 1.88 -18.44
C ASN A 231 -2.87 3.33 -18.40
N MET A 232 -3.87 3.65 -19.23
CA MET A 232 -4.62 4.88 -19.19
C MET A 232 -6.13 4.57 -19.23
N PRO A 233 -6.98 5.28 -18.44
CA PRO A 233 -6.63 6.30 -17.44
C PRO A 233 -5.91 5.72 -16.24
N THR A 234 -5.14 6.56 -15.53
CA THR A 234 -4.35 6.19 -14.37
C THR A 234 -4.77 6.94 -13.11
N TYR A 235 -4.10 6.67 -12.00
CA TYR A 235 -4.31 7.31 -10.70
C TYR A 235 -2.99 7.53 -9.97
N ASN A 236 -3.00 8.40 -8.95
CA ASN A 236 -1.84 8.54 -8.06
C ASN A 236 -2.06 7.73 -6.78
N PRO A 237 -1.27 6.67 -6.51
CA PRO A 237 -1.43 5.83 -5.33
C PRO A 237 -1.20 6.59 -4.00
N ASN A 238 -0.46 7.70 -4.04
CA ASN A 238 -0.25 8.55 -2.86
C ASN A 238 -1.46 9.46 -2.54
N ASN A 239 -2.38 9.67 -3.50
CA ASN A 239 -3.56 10.53 -3.34
C ASN A 239 -4.77 9.95 -4.08
N ARG A 240 -5.50 9.06 -3.44
CA ARG A 240 -6.61 8.30 -4.03
C ARG A 240 -8.01 8.86 -3.73
N GLY A 241 -8.11 9.98 -3.01
CA GLY A 241 -9.39 10.49 -2.51
C GLY A 241 -10.47 10.79 -3.57
N LYS A 242 -10.06 10.99 -4.83
CA LYS A 242 -10.97 11.24 -5.97
C LYS A 242 -10.81 10.20 -7.10
N THR A 243 -10.14 9.07 -6.83
CA THR A 243 -9.89 8.04 -7.82
C THR A 243 -11.16 7.25 -8.12
N THR A 244 -11.45 7.03 -9.39
CA THR A 244 -12.60 6.23 -9.85
C THR A 244 -12.19 4.77 -10.05
N LEU A 245 -13.16 3.84 -10.03
CA LEU A 245 -12.92 2.43 -10.34
C LEU A 245 -12.33 2.22 -11.73
N ALA A 246 -12.71 3.07 -12.70
CA ALA A 246 -12.17 3.03 -14.05
C ALA A 246 -10.67 3.35 -14.11
N GLN A 247 -10.17 4.19 -13.20
CA GLN A 247 -8.75 4.54 -13.09
C GLN A 247 -7.95 3.46 -12.36
N LEU A 248 -8.54 2.74 -11.40
CA LEU A 248 -7.89 1.65 -10.68
C LEU A 248 -7.68 0.41 -11.55
N ARG A 249 -8.54 0.21 -12.56
CA ARG A 249 -8.54 -1.00 -13.39
C ARG A 249 -7.24 -1.18 -14.17
N ASN A 250 -6.53 -2.27 -13.93
CA ASN A 250 -5.35 -2.67 -14.69
C ASN A 250 -5.80 -3.31 -16.01
N ARG A 251 -5.97 -2.50 -17.05
CA ARG A 251 -6.53 -2.91 -18.35
C ARG A 251 -5.65 -3.89 -19.09
N VAL A 252 -4.33 -3.80 -18.92
CA VAL A 252 -3.38 -4.77 -19.47
C VAL A 252 -3.76 -6.20 -19.06
N MET A 253 -4.20 -6.36 -17.80
CA MET A 253 -4.49 -7.67 -17.22
C MET A 253 -5.96 -8.08 -17.35
N THR A 254 -6.87 -7.12 -17.43
CA THR A 254 -8.31 -7.40 -17.26
C THR A 254 -9.15 -7.15 -18.51
N ASP A 255 -8.67 -6.33 -19.47
CA ASP A 255 -9.46 -6.00 -20.64
C ASP A 255 -9.18 -6.99 -21.76
N ILE A 256 -10.25 -7.49 -22.35
CA ILE A 256 -10.22 -8.26 -23.60
C ILE A 256 -10.57 -7.34 -24.75
N PHE A 257 -9.96 -7.58 -25.90
CA PHE A 257 -10.20 -6.81 -27.11
C PHE A 257 -10.15 -7.73 -28.34
N GLU A 258 -10.76 -7.29 -29.41
CA GLU A 258 -10.67 -7.97 -30.71
C GLU A 258 -9.32 -7.65 -31.36
N PRO A 259 -8.42 -8.65 -31.52
CA PRO A 259 -7.05 -8.39 -31.94
C PRO A 259 -6.93 -7.98 -33.42
N GLY A 260 -7.91 -8.31 -34.22
CA GLY A 260 -7.88 -8.04 -35.66
C GLY A 260 -6.61 -8.54 -36.31
N SER A 261 -6.00 -7.71 -37.24
CA SER A 261 -4.76 -8.07 -37.95
C SER A 261 -3.55 -8.34 -37.05
N THR A 262 -3.58 -7.94 -35.75
CA THR A 262 -2.47 -8.24 -34.83
C THR A 262 -2.37 -9.73 -34.48
N LEU A 263 -3.40 -10.54 -34.79
CA LEU A 263 -3.36 -11.98 -34.63
C LEU A 263 -2.62 -12.69 -35.78
N LYS A 264 -2.47 -12.04 -36.95
CA LYS A 264 -1.88 -12.66 -38.13
C LYS A 264 -0.45 -13.18 -37.95
N PRO A 265 0.47 -12.47 -37.25
CA PRO A 265 1.81 -12.98 -36.96
C PRO A 265 1.80 -14.33 -36.22
N PHE A 266 0.88 -14.52 -35.28
CA PHE A 266 0.75 -15.79 -34.53
C PHE A 266 0.30 -16.93 -35.46
N THR A 267 -0.66 -16.66 -36.34
CA THR A 267 -1.11 -17.64 -37.35
C THR A 267 0.02 -18.07 -38.31
N ILE A 268 0.82 -17.09 -38.75
CA ILE A 268 1.97 -17.38 -39.61
C ILE A 268 3.07 -18.13 -38.85
N ALA A 269 3.36 -17.72 -37.60
CA ALA A 269 4.33 -18.42 -36.76
C ALA A 269 3.97 -19.90 -36.57
N LEU A 270 2.70 -20.19 -36.27
CA LEU A 270 2.20 -21.57 -36.16
C LEU A 270 2.32 -22.32 -37.47
N ALA A 271 2.02 -21.70 -38.62
CA ALA A 271 2.16 -22.34 -39.95
C ALA A 271 3.63 -22.63 -40.28
N MET A 272 4.57 -21.78 -39.86
CA MET A 272 6.01 -22.03 -40.01
C MET A 272 6.48 -23.15 -39.06
N GLU A 273 6.09 -23.14 -37.79
CA GLU A 273 6.44 -24.16 -36.82
C GLU A 273 5.94 -25.56 -37.25
N THR A 274 4.74 -25.64 -37.82
CA THR A 274 4.17 -26.87 -38.32
C THR A 274 4.68 -27.28 -39.74
N GLY A 275 5.66 -26.53 -40.27
CA GLY A 275 6.27 -26.81 -41.57
C GLY A 275 5.36 -26.58 -42.78
N LYS A 276 4.20 -25.93 -42.63
CA LYS A 276 3.26 -25.67 -43.72
C LYS A 276 3.72 -24.54 -44.64
N VAL A 277 4.49 -23.59 -44.08
CA VAL A 277 5.07 -22.48 -44.84
C VAL A 277 6.49 -22.21 -44.37
N VAL A 278 7.28 -21.57 -45.21
CA VAL A 278 8.61 -21.03 -44.90
C VAL A 278 8.63 -19.56 -45.32
N PRO A 279 9.60 -18.75 -44.84
CA PRO A 279 9.65 -17.30 -45.18
C PRO A 279 9.58 -16.98 -46.68
N GLN A 280 10.04 -17.93 -47.52
CA GLN A 280 10.07 -17.80 -48.97
C GLN A 280 8.81 -18.36 -49.69
N THR A 281 7.84 -18.88 -48.92
CA THR A 281 6.60 -19.42 -49.51
C THR A 281 5.85 -18.32 -50.23
N VAL A 282 5.60 -18.54 -51.50
CA VAL A 282 4.80 -17.66 -52.37
C VAL A 282 3.33 -18.03 -52.23
N ILE A 283 2.49 -17.07 -51.90
CA ILE A 283 1.04 -17.23 -51.79
C ILE A 283 0.38 -16.51 -52.97
N GLN A 284 -0.43 -17.25 -53.76
CA GLN A 284 -1.17 -16.66 -54.83
C GLN A 284 -2.33 -15.82 -54.32
N THR A 285 -2.30 -14.51 -54.55
CA THR A 285 -3.33 -13.58 -54.12
C THR A 285 -4.21 -13.02 -55.24
N ALA A 286 -3.93 -13.36 -56.51
CA ALA A 286 -4.78 -12.96 -57.63
C ALA A 286 -6.08 -13.80 -57.66
N PRO A 287 -7.22 -13.22 -57.99
CA PRO A 287 -7.47 -11.85 -58.48
C PRO A 287 -7.78 -10.83 -57.35
N GLY A 288 -7.26 -11.02 -56.15
CA GLY A 288 -7.48 -10.09 -55.03
C GLY A 288 -8.83 -10.23 -54.32
N LYS A 289 -9.60 -11.28 -54.69
CA LYS A 289 -10.88 -11.59 -54.04
C LYS A 289 -10.89 -13.06 -53.63
N MET A 290 -11.39 -13.31 -52.42
CA MET A 290 -11.60 -14.65 -51.92
C MET A 290 -13.00 -14.77 -51.32
N THR A 291 -13.73 -15.82 -51.77
CA THR A 291 -15.06 -16.10 -51.20
C THR A 291 -14.94 -17.29 -50.27
N ILE A 292 -15.30 -17.05 -48.99
CA ILE A 292 -15.38 -18.08 -47.98
C ILE A 292 -16.83 -18.18 -47.53
N ALA A 293 -17.44 -19.36 -47.74
CA ALA A 293 -18.88 -19.56 -47.59
C ALA A 293 -19.65 -18.52 -48.46
N ASN A 294 -20.44 -17.64 -47.84
CA ASN A 294 -21.23 -16.64 -48.59
C ASN A 294 -20.65 -15.20 -48.49
N HIS A 295 -19.41 -15.06 -47.99
CA HIS A 295 -18.78 -13.74 -47.84
C HIS A 295 -17.56 -13.63 -48.77
N THR A 296 -17.55 -12.55 -49.58
CA THR A 296 -16.41 -12.22 -50.44
C THR A 296 -15.57 -11.15 -49.77
N ILE A 297 -14.27 -11.44 -49.58
CA ILE A 297 -13.23 -10.56 -49.08
C ILE A 297 -12.46 -10.03 -50.28
N SER A 298 -12.28 -8.70 -50.36
CA SER A 298 -11.54 -8.04 -51.43
C SER A 298 -10.50 -7.09 -50.85
#